data_6932e0850f3d5cf46f0670b0c6c189fe
#
_entry.id   6932e0850f3d5cf46f0670b0c6c189fe
#
_cell.length_a   1.000
_cell.length_b   1.000
_cell.length_c   1.000
_cell.angle_alpha   90.00
_cell.angle_beta   90.00
_cell.angle_gamma   90.00
#
_symmetry.space_group_name_H-M   'P 1'
#
loop_
_entity.id
_entity.type
_entity.pdbx_description
1 polymer ?
#
loop_
_entity_poly.entity_id
_entity_poly.type
_entity_poly.pdbx_seq_one_letter_code
_entity_poly.pdbx_strand_id
1 'polypeptide(L)'
;PPPPPPSPRQYLDDHLQGLFLAHGMTVVFVTHSMAEAVYLADRVVMLAPQGGGLVLDQRVDLPRPRDQDTRGSPGYAAHIHDLATALARWAPGGVVA
;
A
#
# COMPACT_ATOMS: atom_id res chain seq x y z
N PRO A 1 -5.23 -4.90 -24.90
CA PRO A 1 -3.90 -4.31 -24.90
C PRO A 1 -3.15 -4.62 -23.61
N PRO A 2 -1.84 -4.77 -23.67
CA PRO A 2 -1.08 -5.04 -22.46
C PRO A 2 -1.14 -3.84 -21.50
N PRO A 3 -0.97 -4.06 -20.19
CA PRO A 3 -0.91 -2.96 -19.25
C PRO A 3 0.28 -2.04 -19.57
N PRO A 4 0.18 -0.76 -19.20
CA PRO A 4 1.31 0.16 -19.41
C PRO A 4 2.52 -0.29 -18.60
N PRO A 5 3.73 0.09 -19.03
CA PRO A 5 4.92 -0.23 -18.25
C PRO A 5 4.89 0.50 -16.90
N PRO A 6 5.57 -0.03 -15.88
CA PRO A 6 5.64 0.62 -14.58
C PRO A 6 6.28 2.00 -14.67
N SER A 7 5.81 2.93 -13.84
CA SER A 7 6.48 4.21 -13.65
C SER A 7 7.84 4.01 -12.96
N PRO A 8 8.72 5.02 -12.95
CA PRO A 8 9.98 4.91 -12.22
C PRO A 8 9.82 4.54 -10.74
N ARG A 9 8.80 5.09 -10.08
CA ARG A 9 8.52 4.74 -8.68
C ARG A 9 8.07 3.29 -8.55
N GLN A 10 7.23 2.83 -9.46
CA GLN A 10 6.77 1.44 -9.48
C GLN A 10 7.92 0.48 -9.76
N TYR A 11 8.85 0.85 -10.62
CA TYR A 11 10.06 0.08 -10.83
C TYR A 11 10.87 -0.07 -9.55
N LEU A 12 11.00 1.01 -8.81
CA LEU A 12 11.71 0.98 -7.53
C LEU A 12 11.01 0.07 -6.54
N ASP A 13 9.68 0.15 -6.45
CA ASP A 13 8.88 -0.70 -5.56
C ASP A 13 9.02 -2.18 -5.95
N ASP A 14 9.03 -2.50 -7.23
CA ASP A 14 9.23 -3.86 -7.70
C ASP A 14 10.61 -4.40 -7.33
N HIS A 15 11.62 -3.57 -7.47
CA HIS A 15 12.99 -3.93 -7.11
C HIS A 15 13.11 -4.17 -5.61
N LEU A 16 12.52 -3.28 -4.82
CA LEU A 16 12.53 -3.40 -3.36
C LEU A 16 11.83 -4.68 -2.91
N GLN A 17 10.67 -4.97 -3.48
CA GLN A 17 9.98 -6.23 -3.21
C GLN A 17 10.84 -7.44 -3.51
N GLY A 18 11.52 -7.45 -4.65
CA GLY A 18 12.42 -8.51 -5.03
C GLY A 18 13.51 -8.74 -3.99
N LEU A 19 14.06 -7.66 -3.46
CA LEU A 19 15.12 -7.75 -2.46
C LEU A 19 14.63 -8.36 -1.15
N PHE A 20 13.52 -7.86 -0.60
CA PHE A 20 13.10 -8.40 0.69
C PHE A 20 12.52 -9.81 0.58
N LEU A 21 11.93 -10.19 -0.54
CA LEU A 21 11.49 -11.57 -0.75
C LEU A 21 12.69 -12.52 -0.88
N ALA A 22 13.72 -12.10 -1.63
CA ALA A 22 14.91 -12.94 -1.85
C ALA A 22 15.67 -13.19 -0.56
N HIS A 23 15.68 -12.22 0.34
CA HIS A 23 16.49 -12.30 1.58
C HIS A 23 15.66 -12.63 2.83
N GLY A 24 14.36 -12.84 2.70
CA GLY A 24 13.51 -13.15 3.85
C GLY A 24 13.51 -12.07 4.92
N MET A 25 13.66 -10.82 4.52
CA MET A 25 13.77 -9.71 5.47
C MET A 25 12.39 -9.28 5.99
N THR A 26 12.38 -8.84 7.24
CA THR A 26 11.27 -8.06 7.78
C THR A 26 11.57 -6.59 7.54
N VAL A 27 10.66 -5.90 6.86
CA VAL A 27 10.86 -4.51 6.47
C VAL A 27 9.73 -3.66 7.01
N VAL A 28 10.08 -2.53 7.62
CA VAL A 28 9.12 -1.49 7.98
C VAL A 28 9.29 -0.35 6.99
N PHE A 29 8.20 0.01 6.33
CA PHE A 29 8.19 1.01 5.28
C PHE A 29 7.19 2.10 5.63
N VAL A 30 7.63 3.35 5.63
CA VAL A 30 6.77 4.50 5.93
C VAL A 30 6.52 5.27 4.65
N THR A 31 5.25 5.48 4.32
CA THR A 31 4.88 6.18 3.10
C THR A 31 3.57 6.94 3.28
N HIS A 32 3.39 8.00 2.48
CA HIS A 32 2.12 8.70 2.38
C HIS A 32 1.25 8.16 1.23
N SER A 33 1.77 7.23 0.46
CA SER A 33 1.05 6.64 -0.66
C SER A 33 0.34 5.37 -0.24
N MET A 34 -0.99 5.38 -0.26
CA MET A 34 -1.79 4.19 0.02
C MET A 34 -1.55 3.09 -1.01
N ALA A 35 -1.37 3.47 -2.26
CA ALA A 35 -1.09 2.52 -3.33
C ALA A 35 0.22 1.78 -3.09
N GLU A 36 1.26 2.50 -2.70
CA GLU A 36 2.56 1.91 -2.40
C GLU A 36 2.51 1.01 -1.16
N ALA A 37 1.80 1.45 -0.13
CA ALA A 37 1.62 0.66 1.08
C ALA A 37 0.95 -0.68 0.79
N VAL A 38 -0.13 -0.67 0.02
CA VAL A 38 -0.83 -1.91 -0.35
C VAL A 38 0.04 -2.80 -1.23
N TYR A 39 0.80 -2.19 -2.12
CA TYR A 39 1.65 -2.96 -3.04
C TYR A 39 2.78 -3.69 -2.33
N LEU A 40 3.42 -3.03 -1.37
CA LEU A 40 4.62 -3.56 -0.72
C LEU A 40 4.33 -4.38 0.53
N ALA A 41 3.30 -4.04 1.28
CA ALA A 41 3.13 -4.56 2.63
C ALA A 41 2.31 -5.85 2.69
N ASP A 42 2.61 -6.66 3.69
CA ASP A 42 1.73 -7.75 4.13
C ASP A 42 0.71 -7.24 5.15
N ARG A 43 1.02 -6.11 5.78
CA ARG A 43 0.19 -5.48 6.78
C ARG A 43 0.38 -3.98 6.73
N VAL A 44 -0.72 -3.25 6.67
CA VAL A 44 -0.69 -1.79 6.66
C VAL A 44 -1.25 -1.28 7.97
N VAL A 45 -0.50 -0.39 8.61
CA VAL A 45 -0.92 0.29 9.82
C VAL A 45 -1.05 1.77 9.49
N MET A 46 -2.20 2.34 9.79
CA MET A 46 -2.46 3.75 9.57
C MET A 46 -2.52 4.46 10.91
N LEU A 47 -1.73 5.51 11.06
CA LEU A 47 -1.67 6.28 12.28
C LEU A 47 -2.42 7.61 12.10
N ALA A 48 -3.09 8.02 13.17
CA ALA A 48 -3.74 9.30 13.21
C ALA A 48 -2.72 10.43 13.29
N PRO A 49 -3.03 11.60 12.73
CA PRO A 49 -2.14 12.75 12.89
C PRO A 49 -2.08 13.18 14.35
N GLN A 50 -0.99 13.83 14.71
CA GLN A 50 -0.79 14.46 16.01
C GLN A 50 -0.93 13.51 17.21
N GLY A 51 -0.45 12.30 17.04
CA GLY A 51 -0.42 11.35 18.15
C GLY A 51 -1.77 10.76 18.52
N GLY A 52 -2.74 10.80 17.63
CA GLY A 52 -4.08 10.26 17.87
C GLY A 52 -4.16 8.74 17.89
N GLY A 53 -3.05 8.03 17.74
CA GLY A 53 -3.00 6.59 17.84
C GLY A 53 -3.29 5.86 16.54
N LEU A 54 -3.64 4.61 16.68
CA LEU A 54 -3.87 3.71 15.55
C LEU A 54 -5.28 3.90 14.99
N VAL A 55 -5.36 4.16 13.69
CA VAL A 55 -6.63 4.32 12.98
C VAL A 55 -7.06 3.01 12.34
N LEU A 56 -6.10 2.29 11.76
CA LEU A 56 -6.37 1.08 11.02
C LEU A 56 -5.16 0.16 11.12
N ASP A 57 -5.44 -1.12 11.21
CA ASP A 57 -4.45 -2.18 11.13
C ASP A 57 -5.06 -3.25 10.24
N GLN A 58 -4.55 -3.39 9.03
CA GLN A 58 -5.14 -4.24 8.02
C GLN A 58 -4.12 -5.13 7.37
N ARG A 59 -4.44 -6.43 7.31
CA ARG A 59 -3.66 -7.39 6.55
C ARG A 59 -3.96 -7.22 5.07
N VAL A 60 -2.92 -7.32 4.26
CA VAL A 60 -3.03 -7.27 2.80
C VAL A 60 -2.84 -8.67 2.25
N ASP A 61 -3.94 -9.31 1.86
CA ASP A 61 -3.92 -10.69 1.38
C ASP A 61 -3.79 -10.80 -0.13
N LEU A 62 -2.94 -10.00 -0.73
CA LEU A 62 -2.62 -10.14 -2.15
C LEU A 62 -1.48 -11.12 -2.33
N PRO A 63 -1.55 -12.02 -3.32
CA PRO A 63 -0.48 -12.98 -3.56
C PRO A 63 0.86 -12.33 -3.85
N ARG A 64 1.92 -13.03 -3.51
CA ARG A 64 3.29 -12.65 -3.85
C ARG A 64 3.83 -13.55 -4.97
N PRO A 65 4.73 -13.08 -5.81
CA PRO A 65 5.17 -11.68 -5.95
C PRO A 65 4.06 -10.81 -6.56
N ARG A 66 4.07 -9.55 -6.20
CA ARG A 66 3.12 -8.57 -6.76
C ARG A 66 3.77 -7.88 -7.93
N ASP A 67 2.98 -7.60 -8.95
CA ASP A 67 3.46 -7.07 -10.22
C ASP A 67 2.43 -6.13 -10.84
N GLN A 68 2.60 -5.80 -12.11
CA GLN A 68 1.69 -4.87 -12.78
C GLN A 68 0.27 -5.42 -12.89
N ASP A 69 0.10 -6.73 -12.99
CA ASP A 69 -1.24 -7.34 -12.94
C ASP A 69 -1.89 -7.13 -11.58
N THR A 70 -1.11 -7.21 -10.51
CA THR A 70 -1.59 -6.91 -9.16
C THR A 70 -2.12 -5.49 -9.08
N ARG A 71 -1.40 -4.53 -9.66
CA ARG A 71 -1.80 -3.12 -9.67
C ARG A 71 -3.11 -2.88 -10.41
N GLY A 72 -3.45 -3.74 -11.34
CA GLY A 72 -4.73 -3.69 -12.07
C GLY A 72 -5.82 -4.57 -11.49
N SER A 73 -5.58 -5.24 -10.38
CA SER A 73 -6.52 -6.22 -9.84
C SER A 73 -7.59 -5.57 -8.96
N PRO A 74 -8.78 -6.18 -8.90
CA PRO A 74 -9.85 -5.69 -8.01
C PRO A 74 -9.46 -5.73 -6.54
N GLY A 75 -8.70 -6.72 -6.12
CA GLY A 75 -8.25 -6.84 -4.73
C GLY A 75 -7.35 -5.68 -4.30
N TYR A 76 -6.46 -5.27 -5.19
CA TYR A 76 -5.60 -4.12 -4.96
C TYR A 76 -6.41 -2.84 -4.80
N ALA A 77 -7.35 -2.60 -5.71
CA ALA A 77 -8.23 -1.43 -5.64
C ALA A 77 -9.10 -1.44 -4.37
N ALA A 78 -9.59 -2.61 -3.97
CA ALA A 78 -10.40 -2.75 -2.76
C ALA A 78 -9.62 -2.39 -1.50
N HIS A 79 -8.38 -2.84 -1.37
CA HIS A 79 -7.53 -2.47 -0.24
C HIS A 79 -7.25 -0.98 -0.19
N ILE A 80 -6.97 -0.36 -1.33
CA ILE A 80 -6.75 1.08 -1.39
C ILE A 80 -8.03 1.84 -0.99
N HIS A 81 -9.17 1.38 -1.45
CA HIS A 81 -10.46 1.96 -1.10
C HIS A 81 -10.70 1.89 0.41
N ASP A 82 -10.40 0.77 1.05
CA ASP A 82 -10.56 0.60 2.48
C ASP A 82 -9.68 1.56 3.27
N LEU A 83 -8.43 1.76 2.83
CA LEU A 83 -7.54 2.72 3.46
C LEU A 83 -8.05 4.16 3.29
N ALA A 84 -8.52 4.50 2.11
CA ALA A 84 -9.06 5.83 1.83
C ALA A 84 -10.31 6.11 2.66
N THR A 85 -11.18 5.11 2.81
CA THR A 85 -12.39 5.21 3.62
C THR A 85 -12.04 5.41 5.10
N ALA A 86 -11.07 4.67 5.62
CA ALA A 86 -10.63 4.81 6.99
C ALA A 86 -10.07 6.21 7.26
N LEU A 87 -9.26 6.72 6.33
CA LEU A 87 -8.69 8.05 6.46
C LEU A 87 -9.77 9.13 6.42
N ALA A 88 -10.75 9.01 5.54
CA ALA A 88 -11.85 9.97 5.43
C ALA A 88 -12.70 10.01 6.69
N ARG A 89 -12.93 8.87 7.35
CA ARG A 89 -13.64 8.83 8.63
C ARG A 89 -12.88 9.52 9.73
N TRP A 90 -11.57 9.37 9.74
CA TRP A 90 -10.71 9.95 10.75
C TRP A 90 -10.57 11.46 10.58
N ALA A 91 -10.49 11.94 9.35
CA ALA A 91 -10.32 13.34 9.00
C ALA A 91 -11.55 13.89 8.29
N PRO A 92 -12.71 13.94 8.95
CA PRO A 92 -13.93 14.45 8.33
C PRO A 92 -13.74 15.91 7.94
N GLY A 93 -14.35 16.30 6.84
CA GLY A 93 -14.13 17.62 6.29
C GLY A 93 -13.01 17.63 5.27
N GLY A 94 -12.50 16.47 4.99
CA GLY A 94 -11.70 16.28 3.81
C GLY A 94 -10.34 16.87 3.84
N VAL A 95 -9.79 16.95 4.96
CA VAL A 95 -8.42 17.36 4.95
C VAL A 95 -7.56 16.15 4.81
N VAL A 96 -7.54 15.68 3.66
CA VAL A 96 -6.51 14.78 3.24
C VAL A 96 -5.55 15.64 2.46
N ALA A 97 -4.61 16.13 3.11
CA ALA A 97 -3.60 16.85 2.41
C ALA A 97 -2.66 15.87 1.72
#